data_506c94fb9bb337d1544e466e625c71e7
#
_entry.id   506c94fb9bb337d1544e466e625c71e7
#
_cell.length_a   1.000
_cell.length_b   1.000
_cell.length_c   1.000
_cell.angle_alpha   90.00
_cell.angle_beta   90.00
_cell.angle_gamma   90.00
#
_symmetry.space_group_name_H-M   'P 1'
#
loop_
_entity.id
_entity.type
_entity.pdbx_description
1 polymer ?
#
loop_
_entity_poly.entity_id
_entity_poly.type
_entity_poly.pdbx_seq_one_letter_code
_entity_poly.pdbx_strand_id
1 'polypeptide(L)'
;MAKKKKTENPRGFKPEGFQGFKNKCRSKFELRIGKQLFKQKVPFEYEKLKLKFQQPSKNRTYTPDFILPNGIIIEAKGRLTVKGRQKHLWVKDQHPDLDIRFVFQRSKNPIYKGSKTTYADWADKNGFKWAEKRIPTSWLKEPKKNIALREKVRRKN
;
A
#
# COMPACT_ATOMS: atom_id res chain seq x y z
N MET A 1 -26.42 19.88 -18.59
CA MET A 1 -24.95 19.76 -18.71
C MET A 1 -24.36 19.50 -17.33
N ALA A 2 -23.92 18.31 -17.07
CA ALA A 2 -23.29 17.98 -15.79
C ALA A 2 -21.89 18.59 -15.73
N LYS A 3 -21.67 19.54 -14.81
CA LYS A 3 -20.36 20.11 -14.53
C LYS A 3 -19.45 18.97 -14.02
N LYS A 4 -18.42 18.61 -14.81
CA LYS A 4 -17.33 17.76 -14.34
C LYS A 4 -16.73 18.41 -13.08
N LYS A 5 -16.97 17.80 -11.90
CA LYS A 5 -16.25 18.17 -10.69
C LYS A 5 -14.75 17.95 -10.98
N LYS A 6 -13.98 19.04 -11.04
CA LYS A 6 -12.52 18.97 -10.99
C LYS A 6 -12.15 18.21 -9.71
N THR A 7 -11.62 17.02 -9.84
CA THR A 7 -11.01 16.30 -8.71
C THR A 7 -9.82 17.14 -8.26
N GLU A 8 -9.94 17.79 -7.11
CA GLU A 8 -8.84 18.53 -6.51
C GLU A 8 -7.67 17.55 -6.28
N ASN A 9 -6.56 17.86 -6.94
CA ASN A 9 -5.32 17.11 -6.73
C ASN A 9 -4.82 17.43 -5.31
N PRO A 10 -4.73 16.44 -4.39
CA PRO A 10 -4.18 16.67 -3.06
C PRO A 10 -2.78 17.29 -3.19
N ARG A 11 -2.52 18.36 -2.46
CA ARG A 11 -1.24 19.11 -2.58
C ARG A 11 -0.06 18.15 -2.56
N GLY A 12 0.68 18.14 -3.66
CA GLY A 12 1.91 17.37 -3.82
C GLY A 12 1.75 15.93 -4.30
N PHE A 13 0.53 15.50 -4.66
CA PHE A 13 0.35 14.22 -5.33
C PHE A 13 0.83 14.33 -6.78
N LYS A 14 1.84 13.55 -7.12
CA LYS A 14 2.37 13.45 -8.49
C LYS A 14 2.10 12.03 -9.00
N PRO A 15 0.99 11.79 -9.70
CA PRO A 15 0.67 10.46 -10.18
C PRO A 15 1.74 9.94 -11.14
N GLU A 16 2.01 8.64 -11.06
CA GLU A 16 2.90 7.97 -11.99
C GLU A 16 2.28 7.91 -13.38
N GLY A 17 3.09 8.16 -14.41
CA GLY A 17 2.76 7.80 -15.77
C GLY A 17 2.99 6.29 -16.00
N PHE A 18 2.19 5.66 -16.89
CA PHE A 18 2.27 4.21 -17.08
C PHE A 18 3.67 3.71 -17.44
N GLN A 19 4.33 4.36 -18.39
CA GLN A 19 5.67 3.94 -18.82
C GLN A 19 6.71 4.14 -17.70
N GLY A 20 6.63 5.24 -16.96
CA GLY A 20 7.50 5.50 -15.81
C GLY A 20 7.33 4.45 -14.71
N PHE A 21 6.09 4.08 -14.39
CA PHE A 21 5.78 3.00 -13.46
C PHE A 21 6.32 1.65 -13.94
N LYS A 22 6.02 1.27 -15.20
CA LYS A 22 6.48 0.01 -15.79
C LYS A 22 7.99 -0.17 -15.71
N ASN A 23 8.75 0.90 -15.95
CA ASN A 23 10.21 0.88 -15.92
C ASN A 23 10.78 0.71 -14.50
N LYS A 24 10.05 1.13 -13.46
CA LYS A 24 10.47 1.05 -12.05
C LYS A 24 9.95 -0.19 -11.34
N CYS A 25 8.91 -0.82 -11.87
CA CYS A 25 8.20 -1.91 -11.23
C CYS A 25 9.10 -3.13 -11.04
N ARG A 26 9.18 -3.63 -9.81
CA ARG A 26 10.12 -4.67 -9.42
C ARG A 26 9.59 -6.10 -9.56
N SER A 27 8.28 -6.27 -9.63
CA SER A 27 7.67 -7.59 -9.77
C SER A 27 6.53 -7.61 -10.78
N LYS A 28 6.31 -8.79 -11.37
CA LYS A 28 5.17 -9.00 -12.29
C LYS A 28 3.83 -8.81 -11.60
N PHE A 29 3.77 -9.08 -10.29
CA PHE A 29 2.54 -8.89 -9.52
C PHE A 29 2.24 -7.41 -9.27
N GLU A 30 3.23 -6.62 -8.84
CA GLU A 30 3.10 -5.16 -8.73
C GLU A 30 2.71 -4.54 -10.08
N LEU A 31 3.30 -5.01 -11.19
CA LEU A 31 2.93 -4.56 -12.53
C LEU A 31 1.45 -4.83 -12.83
N ARG A 32 0.90 -5.97 -12.42
CA ARG A 32 -0.53 -6.28 -12.56
C ARG A 32 -1.41 -5.32 -11.76
N ILE A 33 -1.04 -5.03 -10.52
CA ILE A 33 -1.76 -4.07 -9.67
C ILE A 33 -1.73 -2.67 -10.28
N GLY A 34 -0.56 -2.21 -10.71
CA GLY A 34 -0.44 -0.91 -11.39
C GLY A 34 -1.26 -0.84 -12.69
N LYS A 35 -1.25 -1.89 -13.50
CA LYS A 35 -2.11 -1.98 -14.70
C LYS A 35 -3.60 -1.89 -14.36
N GLN A 36 -4.03 -2.51 -13.27
CA GLN A 36 -5.41 -2.41 -12.79
C GLN A 36 -5.74 -0.94 -12.48
N LEU A 37 -4.89 -0.24 -11.73
CA LEU A 37 -5.10 1.16 -11.37
C LEU A 37 -5.17 2.05 -12.60
N PHE A 38 -4.27 1.87 -13.58
CA PHE A 38 -4.32 2.61 -14.85
C PHE A 38 -5.60 2.34 -15.63
N LYS A 39 -6.01 1.08 -15.75
CA LYS A 39 -7.25 0.69 -16.45
C LYS A 39 -8.49 1.32 -15.79
N GLN A 40 -8.51 1.40 -14.47
CA GLN A 40 -9.60 2.01 -13.70
C GLN A 40 -9.48 3.54 -13.56
N LYS A 41 -8.47 4.14 -14.20
CA LYS A 41 -8.19 5.59 -14.14
C LYS A 41 -8.04 6.13 -12.72
N VAL A 42 -7.47 5.32 -11.83
CA VAL A 42 -7.13 5.69 -10.45
C VAL A 42 -5.67 6.14 -10.43
N PRO A 43 -5.39 7.42 -10.15
CA PRO A 43 -4.02 7.90 -10.02
C PRO A 43 -3.38 7.29 -8.76
N PHE A 44 -2.08 7.03 -8.82
CA PHE A 44 -1.29 6.54 -7.69
C PHE A 44 0.14 7.07 -7.76
N GLU A 45 0.84 6.99 -6.65
CA GLU A 45 2.29 7.14 -6.59
C GLU A 45 2.91 5.78 -6.25
N TYR A 46 3.97 5.44 -6.96
CA TYR A 46 4.70 4.20 -6.76
C TYR A 46 6.04 4.46 -6.08
N GLU A 47 6.27 3.82 -4.93
CA GLU A 47 7.49 3.94 -4.11
C GLU A 47 7.95 5.39 -3.80
N LYS A 48 7.03 6.35 -3.70
CA LYS A 48 7.33 7.76 -3.41
C LYS A 48 7.30 8.09 -1.92
N LEU A 49 6.41 7.44 -1.18
CA LEU A 49 6.27 7.65 0.25
C LEU A 49 7.39 6.92 0.99
N LYS A 50 8.07 7.62 1.89
CA LYS A 50 9.09 7.06 2.77
C LYS A 50 8.71 7.35 4.22
N LEU A 51 8.55 6.31 5.01
CA LEU A 51 8.18 6.38 6.41
C LEU A 51 9.31 5.83 7.28
N LYS A 52 9.73 6.60 8.28
CA LYS A 52 10.71 6.14 9.27
C LYS A 52 10.02 5.26 10.30
N PHE A 53 10.62 4.15 10.65
CA PHE A 53 10.22 3.31 11.78
C PHE A 53 11.45 2.80 12.51
N GLN A 54 11.28 2.47 13.79
CA GLN A 54 12.35 1.88 14.59
C GLN A 54 12.20 0.36 14.62
N GLN A 55 13.21 -0.33 14.15
CA GLN A 55 13.43 -1.71 14.52
C GLN A 55 14.14 -1.71 15.87
N PRO A 56 13.82 -2.60 16.84
CA PRO A 56 14.64 -2.71 18.04
C PRO A 56 16.12 -2.75 17.68
N SER A 57 16.90 -1.78 18.17
CA SER A 57 18.29 -1.50 17.85
C SER A 57 18.64 -0.84 16.50
N LYS A 58 17.70 -0.55 15.58
CA LYS A 58 18.01 0.09 14.28
C LYS A 58 16.87 0.97 13.77
N ASN A 59 17.24 2.18 13.30
CA ASN A 59 16.30 3.00 12.52
C ASN A 59 16.17 2.45 11.10
N ARG A 60 14.95 2.31 10.62
CA ARG A 60 14.64 1.80 9.28
C ARG A 60 13.66 2.71 8.56
N THR A 61 13.64 2.61 7.25
CA THR A 61 12.65 3.31 6.41
C THR A 61 11.73 2.27 5.76
N TYR A 62 10.43 2.55 5.84
CA TYR A 62 9.39 1.81 5.14
C TYR A 62 8.93 2.58 3.93
N THR A 63 8.97 1.93 2.77
CA THR A 63 8.48 2.50 1.51
C THR A 63 7.34 1.61 1.01
N PRO A 64 6.07 2.04 1.12
CA PRO A 64 4.94 1.30 0.57
C PRO A 64 5.02 1.15 -0.94
N ASP A 65 4.44 0.06 -1.47
CA ASP A 65 4.37 -0.15 -2.91
C ASP A 65 3.51 0.94 -3.57
N PHE A 66 2.29 1.15 -3.09
CA PHE A 66 1.36 2.14 -3.64
C PHE A 66 0.70 2.96 -2.54
N ILE A 67 0.46 4.23 -2.85
CA ILE A 67 -0.44 5.08 -2.07
C ILE A 67 -1.54 5.62 -2.99
N LEU A 68 -2.79 5.46 -2.57
CA LEU A 68 -3.97 5.92 -3.30
C LEU A 68 -4.32 7.37 -2.92
N PRO A 69 -5.08 8.09 -3.77
CA PRO A 69 -5.49 9.47 -3.47
C PRO A 69 -6.29 9.62 -2.19
N ASN A 70 -7.03 8.58 -1.77
CA ASN A 70 -7.81 8.57 -0.53
C ASN A 70 -6.98 8.24 0.72
N GLY A 71 -5.66 8.10 0.58
CA GLY A 71 -4.74 7.83 1.68
C GLY A 71 -4.53 6.35 2.02
N ILE A 72 -5.22 5.44 1.35
CA ILE A 72 -5.01 4.01 1.53
C ILE A 72 -3.65 3.61 0.98
N ILE A 73 -2.88 2.89 1.79
CA ILE A 73 -1.59 2.32 1.43
C ILE A 73 -1.79 0.87 1.02
N ILE A 74 -1.30 0.50 -0.15
CA ILE A 74 -1.40 -0.85 -0.70
C ILE A 74 -0.04 -1.51 -0.71
N GLU A 75 0.04 -2.68 -0.12
CA GLU A 75 1.16 -3.62 -0.17
C GLU A 75 0.80 -4.83 -1.03
N ALA A 76 1.44 -4.97 -2.16
CA ALA A 76 1.24 -6.10 -3.07
C ALA A 76 2.23 -7.22 -2.73
N LYS A 77 1.75 -8.33 -2.17
CA LYS A 77 2.59 -9.44 -1.70
C LYS A 77 2.35 -10.75 -2.42
N GLY A 78 3.34 -11.17 -3.22
CA GLY A 78 3.43 -12.55 -3.68
C GLY A 78 3.94 -13.47 -2.57
N ARG A 79 4.89 -12.99 -1.76
CA ARG A 79 5.47 -13.72 -0.63
C ARG A 79 5.49 -12.85 0.63
N LEU A 80 4.94 -13.37 1.72
CA LEU A 80 4.91 -12.72 3.03
C LEU A 80 5.95 -13.37 3.96
N THR A 81 7.16 -12.87 3.94
CA THR A 81 8.28 -13.41 4.74
C THR A 81 8.15 -13.08 6.22
N VAL A 82 8.89 -13.81 7.08
CA VAL A 82 8.99 -13.52 8.52
C VAL A 82 9.44 -12.07 8.76
N LYS A 83 10.49 -11.63 8.07
CA LYS A 83 11.01 -10.25 8.17
C LYS A 83 9.96 -9.22 7.69
N GLY A 84 9.24 -9.54 6.62
CA GLY A 84 8.18 -8.67 6.10
C GLY A 84 7.01 -8.55 7.08
N ARG A 85 6.56 -9.66 7.67
CA ARG A 85 5.51 -9.64 8.69
C ARG A 85 5.91 -8.77 9.89
N GLN A 86 7.10 -9.00 10.42
CA GLN A 86 7.59 -8.25 11.59
C GLN A 86 7.72 -6.75 11.27
N LYS A 87 8.26 -6.41 10.09
CA LYS A 87 8.34 -5.01 9.65
C LYS A 87 6.98 -4.33 9.66
N HIS A 88 5.95 -4.95 9.09
CA HIS A 88 4.61 -4.37 9.03
C HIS A 88 3.96 -4.22 10.40
N LEU A 89 4.24 -5.13 11.34
CA LEU A 89 3.78 -4.97 12.74
C LEU A 89 4.44 -3.76 13.41
N TRP A 90 5.73 -3.56 13.27
CA TRP A 90 6.42 -2.38 13.79
C TRP A 90 5.93 -1.08 13.16
N VAL A 91 5.73 -1.07 11.85
CA VAL A 91 5.20 0.11 11.14
C VAL A 91 3.80 0.44 11.64
N LYS A 92 2.92 -0.56 11.79
CA LYS A 92 1.56 -0.37 12.29
C LYS A 92 1.55 0.17 13.72
N ASP A 93 2.39 -0.38 14.59
CA ASP A 93 2.52 0.05 15.98
C ASP A 93 3.00 1.50 16.10
N GLN A 94 3.98 1.87 15.29
CA GLN A 94 4.58 3.22 15.31
C GLN A 94 3.80 4.25 14.49
N HIS A 95 2.93 3.82 13.60
CA HIS A 95 2.07 4.65 12.75
C HIS A 95 0.63 4.12 12.74
N PRO A 96 -0.09 4.13 13.89
CA PRO A 96 -1.40 3.52 14.02
C PRO A 96 -2.50 4.20 13.19
N ASP A 97 -2.26 5.43 12.75
CA ASP A 97 -3.16 6.22 11.89
C ASP A 97 -3.06 5.86 10.39
N LEU A 98 -2.09 5.01 10.02
CA LEU A 98 -1.95 4.53 8.64
C LEU A 98 -2.95 3.44 8.29
N ASP A 99 -3.62 3.57 7.16
CA ASP A 99 -4.46 2.53 6.58
C ASP A 99 -3.65 1.70 5.56
N ILE A 100 -2.93 0.71 6.09
CA ILE A 100 -2.13 -0.23 5.29
C ILE A 100 -2.98 -1.47 5.00
N ARG A 101 -3.12 -1.80 3.73
CA ARG A 101 -3.88 -2.97 3.26
C ARG A 101 -3.05 -3.83 2.34
N PHE A 102 -3.20 -5.13 2.47
CA PHE A 102 -2.49 -6.11 1.65
C PHE A 102 -3.30 -6.56 0.45
N VAL A 103 -2.64 -6.72 -0.68
CA VAL A 103 -3.18 -7.48 -1.82
C VAL A 103 -2.26 -8.68 -2.01
N PHE A 104 -2.75 -9.86 -1.63
CA PHE A 104 -2.01 -11.10 -1.76
C PHE A 104 -2.21 -11.71 -3.14
N GLN A 105 -1.15 -12.27 -3.71
CA GLN A 105 -1.28 -13.10 -4.92
C GLN A 105 -2.02 -14.39 -4.61
N ARG A 106 -1.72 -15.00 -3.45
CA ARG A 106 -2.34 -16.22 -2.92
C ARG A 106 -2.53 -16.08 -1.41
N SER A 107 -3.70 -15.67 -0.99
CA SER A 107 -4.03 -15.41 0.42
C SER A 107 -3.99 -16.66 1.29
N LYS A 108 -4.24 -17.84 0.71
CA LYS A 108 -4.24 -19.14 1.40
C LYS A 108 -2.85 -19.75 1.58
N ASN A 109 -1.79 -19.10 1.11
CA ASN A 109 -0.44 -19.60 1.38
C ASN A 109 -0.17 -19.61 2.89
N PRO A 110 0.46 -20.69 3.42
CA PRO A 110 0.87 -20.72 4.82
C PRO A 110 1.98 -19.69 5.08
N ILE A 111 2.01 -19.12 6.27
CA ILE A 111 3.03 -18.13 6.66
C ILE A 111 4.45 -18.69 6.74
N TYR A 112 4.56 -20.00 6.91
CA TYR A 112 5.79 -20.80 6.77
C TYR A 112 5.41 -22.25 6.43
N LYS A 113 6.39 -23.04 5.98
CA LYS A 113 6.16 -24.44 5.61
C LYS A 113 5.58 -25.24 6.79
N GLY A 114 4.42 -25.86 6.60
CA GLY A 114 3.72 -26.65 7.62
C GLY A 114 2.82 -25.85 8.56
N SER A 115 2.79 -24.52 8.45
CA SER A 115 1.86 -23.69 9.22
C SER A 115 0.41 -23.91 8.81
N LYS A 116 -0.49 -23.97 9.79
CA LYS A 116 -1.95 -23.91 9.57
C LYS A 116 -2.44 -22.47 9.35
N THR A 117 -1.66 -21.47 9.78
CA THR A 117 -1.98 -20.05 9.62
C THR A 117 -1.60 -19.60 8.22
N THR A 118 -2.56 -19.04 7.50
CA THR A 118 -2.38 -18.48 6.15
C THR A 118 -1.99 -17.00 6.19
N TYR A 119 -1.65 -16.43 5.03
CA TYR A 119 -1.44 -14.97 4.89
C TYR A 119 -2.69 -14.18 5.27
N ALA A 120 -3.87 -14.66 4.86
CA ALA A 120 -5.15 -14.07 5.22
C ALA A 120 -5.37 -14.10 6.74
N ASP A 121 -5.17 -15.26 7.38
CA ASP A 121 -5.31 -15.40 8.83
C ASP A 121 -4.37 -14.47 9.60
N TRP A 122 -3.12 -14.38 9.14
CA TRP A 122 -2.14 -13.47 9.74
C TRP A 122 -2.59 -12.00 9.62
N ALA A 123 -3.09 -11.60 8.46
CA ALA A 123 -3.57 -10.24 8.25
C ALA A 123 -4.78 -9.93 9.14
N ASP A 124 -5.77 -10.82 9.20
CA ASP A 124 -6.94 -10.69 10.04
C ASP A 124 -6.58 -10.59 11.52
N LYS A 125 -5.72 -11.50 11.99
CA LYS A 125 -5.25 -11.52 13.39
C LYS A 125 -4.55 -10.22 13.79
N ASN A 126 -3.85 -9.58 12.87
CA ASN A 126 -3.10 -8.34 13.12
C ASN A 126 -3.85 -7.08 12.70
N GLY A 127 -5.12 -7.19 12.34
CA GLY A 127 -5.98 -6.06 12.00
C GLY A 127 -5.63 -5.35 10.69
N PHE A 128 -5.05 -6.07 9.74
CA PHE A 128 -4.85 -5.59 8.38
C PHE A 128 -5.99 -6.02 7.47
N LYS A 129 -6.56 -5.10 6.73
CA LYS A 129 -7.47 -5.45 5.62
C LYS A 129 -6.65 -6.06 4.48
N TRP A 130 -7.24 -7.03 3.80
CA TRP A 130 -6.58 -7.69 2.69
C TRP A 130 -7.55 -8.05 1.57
N ALA A 131 -7.01 -8.28 0.39
CA ALA A 131 -7.71 -8.78 -0.79
C ALA A 131 -6.80 -9.76 -1.54
N GLU A 132 -7.36 -10.52 -2.46
CA GLU A 132 -6.60 -11.45 -3.29
C GLU A 132 -6.60 -11.02 -4.75
N LYS A 133 -5.42 -11.08 -5.37
CA LYS A 133 -5.16 -10.87 -6.81
C LYS A 133 -5.36 -9.44 -7.33
N ARG A 134 -6.30 -8.67 -6.79
CA ARG A 134 -6.60 -7.30 -7.23
C ARG A 134 -7.07 -6.42 -6.08
N ILE A 135 -6.98 -5.12 -6.28
CA ILE A 135 -7.55 -4.15 -5.34
C ILE A 135 -9.08 -4.14 -5.51
N PRO A 136 -9.88 -4.33 -4.45
CA PRO A 136 -11.33 -4.21 -4.53
C PRO A 136 -11.76 -2.80 -4.97
N THR A 137 -12.74 -2.72 -5.86
CA THR A 137 -13.29 -1.43 -6.32
C THR A 137 -13.84 -0.61 -5.16
N SER A 138 -14.38 -1.26 -4.12
CA SER A 138 -14.85 -0.60 -2.91
C SER A 138 -13.76 0.22 -2.21
N TRP A 139 -12.51 -0.26 -2.17
CA TRP A 139 -11.39 0.48 -1.60
C TRP A 139 -11.04 1.73 -2.38
N LEU A 140 -11.17 1.67 -3.71
CA LEU A 140 -10.90 2.80 -4.60
C LEU A 140 -11.94 3.92 -4.46
N LYS A 141 -13.15 3.57 -4.03
CA LYS A 141 -14.29 4.49 -3.85
C LYS A 141 -14.41 5.04 -2.42
N GLU A 142 -13.63 4.54 -1.48
CA GLU A 142 -13.65 5.06 -0.11
C GLU A 142 -13.28 6.55 -0.08
N PRO A 143 -13.92 7.35 0.78
CA PRO A 143 -13.60 8.77 0.92
C PRO A 143 -12.17 8.97 1.41
N LYS A 144 -11.58 10.13 1.11
CA LYS A 144 -10.23 10.49 1.56
C LYS A 144 -10.13 10.44 3.07
N LYS A 145 -9.25 9.59 3.57
CA LYS A 145 -8.82 9.55 4.96
C LYS A 145 -7.44 10.19 5.05
N ASN A 146 -7.30 11.22 5.87
CA ASN A 146 -6.01 11.77 6.31
C ASN A 146 -4.97 12.16 5.24
N ILE A 147 -5.07 13.37 4.73
CA ILE A 147 -4.02 14.04 3.92
C ILE A 147 -2.80 14.43 4.79
N ALA A 148 -2.94 14.47 6.11
CA ALA A 148 -1.90 14.85 7.08
C ALA A 148 -0.61 14.01 7.02
N LEU A 149 -0.67 12.80 6.46
CA LEU A 149 0.49 11.91 6.30
C LEU A 149 1.57 12.49 5.38
N ARG A 150 1.18 13.20 4.33
CA ARG A 150 2.12 13.80 3.40
C ARG A 150 2.86 15.00 4.00
N GLU A 151 2.19 15.74 4.87
CA GLU A 151 2.80 16.89 5.54
C GLU A 151 3.81 16.47 6.61
N LYS A 152 3.55 15.37 7.35
CA LYS A 152 4.48 14.84 8.35
C LYS A 152 5.80 14.35 7.76
N VAL A 153 5.77 13.79 6.55
CA VAL A 153 6.99 13.31 5.86
C VAL A 153 7.82 14.46 5.27
N ARG A 154 7.18 15.55 4.85
CA ARG A 154 7.84 16.70 4.24
C ARG A 154 8.50 17.64 5.26
N ARG A 155 8.02 17.69 6.49
CA ARG A 155 8.54 18.61 7.53
C ARG A 155 9.84 18.14 8.21
N LYS A 156 10.39 16.97 7.83
CA LYS A 156 11.61 16.41 8.43
C LYS A 156 12.80 16.29 7.46
N ASN A 157 12.75 16.99 6.32
CA ASN A 157 13.90 17.14 5.42
C ASN A 157 14.41 18.58 5.47
#